data_b0fbb4f4beabe480fe01ecf9322ff56c
#
_entry.id   b0fbb4f4beabe480fe01ecf9322ff56c
#
_cell.length_a   1.000
_cell.length_b   1.000
_cell.length_c   1.000
_cell.angle_alpha   90.00
_cell.angle_beta   90.00
_cell.angle_gamma   90.00
#
_symmetry.space_group_name_H-M   'P 1'
#
loop_
_entity.id
_entity.type
_entity.pdbx_description
1 polymer ?
#
loop_
_entity_poly.entity_id
_entity_poly.type
_entity_poly.pdbx_seq_one_letter_code
_entity_poly.pdbx_strand_id
1 'polypeptide(L)'
;EGYFVRNLGMHRVYNSAFMHMLRDEDNEKFQQSIKNTLKFDPQILKRFVNFMNNPDEETAIEQFGRDDKYFGVCTLLATLPGLPMIGHGQIEGYTEKYGMEYYKAKLSEYEDQELINRHQQQIFPLFHKRNLFAEVDNFLLYDFVTNEGNEDPNVFAFSNQLEDQQALVIYHNRYTEMSGWIKNSAEFKQKSDEEQTSLIRKMIGEGLNLP
;
A
#
# COMPACT_ATOMS: atom_id res chain seq x y z
N GLU A 1 7.39 1.70 -14.72
CA GLU A 1 7.43 0.32 -14.12
C GLU A 1 6.61 -0.67 -14.96
N GLY A 2 5.42 -0.30 -15.46
CA GLY A 2 4.62 -1.18 -16.32
C GLY A 2 5.35 -1.72 -17.55
N TYR A 3 6.26 -0.94 -18.15
CA TYR A 3 7.11 -1.38 -19.26
C TYR A 3 8.02 -2.55 -18.87
N PHE A 4 8.65 -2.48 -17.69
CA PHE A 4 9.53 -3.55 -17.20
C PHE A 4 8.77 -4.87 -16.99
N VAL A 5 7.54 -4.78 -16.49
CA VAL A 5 6.69 -5.96 -16.28
C VAL A 5 6.22 -6.54 -17.60
N ARG A 6 5.63 -5.72 -18.49
CA ARG A 6 4.95 -6.22 -19.69
C ARG A 6 5.89 -6.50 -20.85
N ASN A 7 6.85 -5.61 -21.09
CA ASN A 7 7.72 -5.69 -22.28
C ASN A 7 8.99 -6.48 -21.99
N LEU A 8 9.55 -6.35 -20.79
CA LEU A 8 10.76 -7.07 -20.41
C LEU A 8 10.49 -8.33 -19.58
N GLY A 9 9.25 -8.61 -19.22
CA GLY A 9 8.85 -9.82 -18.52
C GLY A 9 9.35 -9.94 -17.09
N MET A 10 9.68 -8.83 -16.43
CA MET A 10 10.16 -8.85 -15.05
C MET A 10 9.06 -9.34 -14.10
N HIS A 11 9.39 -10.31 -13.26
CA HIS A 11 8.45 -10.87 -12.28
C HIS A 11 8.14 -9.92 -11.14
N ARG A 12 9.12 -9.09 -10.75
CA ARG A 12 9.00 -8.10 -9.67
C ARG A 12 9.74 -6.83 -10.05
N VAL A 13 9.18 -5.69 -9.63
CA VAL A 13 9.80 -4.37 -9.79
C VAL A 13 9.65 -3.58 -8.49
N TYR A 14 10.70 -2.88 -8.09
CA TYR A 14 10.65 -2.01 -6.92
C TYR A 14 9.67 -0.85 -7.15
N ASN A 15 8.81 -0.61 -6.16
CA ASN A 15 7.86 0.48 -6.17
C ASN A 15 8.36 1.64 -5.28
N SER A 16 9.36 2.36 -5.75
CA SER A 16 9.88 3.53 -5.03
C SER A 16 8.82 4.62 -4.85
N ALA A 17 7.82 4.67 -5.72
CA ALA A 17 6.69 5.60 -5.60
C ALA A 17 5.91 5.37 -4.30
N PHE A 18 5.74 4.13 -3.85
CA PHE A 18 5.11 3.81 -2.56
C PHE A 18 5.80 4.56 -1.42
N MET A 19 7.11 4.43 -1.31
CA MET A 19 7.88 5.04 -0.23
C MET A 19 7.91 6.57 -0.35
N HIS A 20 8.37 7.10 -1.49
CA HIS A 20 8.57 8.55 -1.66
C HIS A 20 7.26 9.33 -1.54
N MET A 21 6.20 8.90 -2.25
CA MET A 21 4.95 9.65 -2.29
C MET A 21 4.22 9.60 -0.94
N LEU A 22 4.27 8.47 -0.22
CA LEU A 22 3.65 8.39 1.11
C LEU A 22 4.43 9.19 2.16
N ARG A 23 5.77 9.20 2.09
CA ARG A 23 6.60 10.02 2.95
C ARG A 23 6.30 11.52 2.76
N ASP A 24 6.26 11.95 1.51
CA ASP A 24 6.12 13.36 1.12
C ASP A 24 4.66 13.83 1.11
N GLU A 25 3.70 12.93 1.45
CA GLU A 25 2.24 13.17 1.41
C GLU A 25 1.75 13.60 0.00
N ASP A 26 2.44 13.13 -1.04
CA ASP A 26 2.04 13.32 -2.44
C ASP A 26 0.92 12.31 -2.80
N ASN A 27 -0.13 12.34 -1.98
CA ASN A 27 -1.19 11.33 -1.92
C ASN A 27 -1.98 11.29 -3.23
N GLU A 28 -2.24 12.44 -3.83
CA GLU A 28 -2.94 12.55 -5.11
C GLU A 28 -2.19 11.79 -6.21
N LYS A 29 -0.88 12.02 -6.35
CA LYS A 29 -0.08 11.33 -7.37
C LYS A 29 -0.01 9.83 -7.10
N PHE A 30 0.11 9.43 -5.83
CA PHE A 30 0.16 8.01 -5.49
C PHE A 30 -1.17 7.32 -5.81
N GLN A 31 -2.31 7.88 -5.39
CA GLN A 31 -3.62 7.36 -5.76
C GLN A 31 -3.83 7.34 -7.28
N GLN A 32 -3.44 8.41 -7.97
CA GLN A 32 -3.56 8.48 -9.42
C GLN A 32 -2.72 7.41 -10.12
N SER A 33 -1.53 7.10 -9.59
CA SER A 33 -0.70 6.02 -10.14
C SER A 33 -1.37 4.65 -10.02
N ILE A 34 -2.03 4.38 -8.89
CA ILE A 34 -2.81 3.15 -8.68
C ILE A 34 -4.03 3.15 -9.63
N LYS A 35 -4.80 4.24 -9.67
CA LYS A 35 -5.97 4.38 -10.56
C LYS A 35 -5.60 4.14 -12.03
N ASN A 36 -4.49 4.72 -12.48
CA ASN A 36 -3.98 4.51 -13.85
C ASN A 36 -3.59 3.04 -14.11
N THR A 37 -2.96 2.40 -13.12
CA THR A 37 -2.60 0.98 -13.22
C THR A 37 -3.85 0.10 -13.27
N LEU A 38 -4.86 0.37 -12.47
CA LEU A 38 -6.14 -0.35 -12.47
C LEU A 38 -6.88 -0.23 -13.82
N LYS A 39 -6.86 0.96 -14.43
CA LYS A 39 -7.44 1.19 -15.76
C LYS A 39 -6.68 0.49 -16.89
N PHE A 40 -5.35 0.43 -16.76
CA PHE A 40 -4.50 -0.12 -17.80
C PHE A 40 -4.40 -1.66 -17.71
N ASP A 41 -3.92 -2.16 -16.58
CA ASP A 41 -3.78 -3.59 -16.29
C ASP A 41 -3.61 -3.81 -14.77
N PRO A 42 -4.67 -4.20 -14.05
CA PRO A 42 -4.60 -4.44 -12.61
C PRO A 42 -3.53 -5.44 -12.19
N GLN A 43 -3.20 -6.42 -13.07
CA GLN A 43 -2.21 -7.47 -12.78
C GLN A 43 -0.80 -6.91 -12.55
N ILE A 44 -0.53 -5.67 -12.96
CA ILE A 44 0.76 -5.00 -12.72
C ILE A 44 0.94 -4.74 -11.22
N LEU A 45 -0.12 -4.40 -10.48
CA LEU A 45 -0.02 -4.08 -9.05
C LEU A 45 0.60 -5.23 -8.24
N LYS A 46 0.26 -6.48 -8.57
CA LYS A 46 0.82 -7.64 -7.85
C LYS A 46 2.29 -7.90 -8.17
N ARG A 47 2.85 -7.23 -9.17
CA ARG A 47 4.29 -7.31 -9.53
C ARG A 47 5.15 -6.31 -8.76
N PHE A 48 4.54 -5.36 -8.08
CA PHE A 48 5.28 -4.39 -7.29
C PHE A 48 5.87 -5.03 -6.03
N VAL A 49 7.09 -4.59 -5.70
CA VAL A 49 7.69 -4.78 -4.38
C VAL A 49 7.55 -3.44 -3.66
N ASN A 50 6.63 -3.39 -2.70
CA ASN A 50 6.41 -2.22 -1.88
C ASN A 50 7.36 -2.26 -0.67
N PHE A 51 7.94 -1.13 -0.30
CA PHE A 51 8.88 -1.04 0.81
C PHE A 51 8.87 0.37 1.43
N MET A 52 9.23 0.46 2.70
CA MET A 52 9.42 1.71 3.41
C MET A 52 10.88 2.17 3.39
N ASN A 53 11.81 1.24 3.27
CA ASN A 53 13.24 1.48 3.07
C ASN A 53 13.88 0.29 2.36
N ASN A 54 15.08 0.52 1.83
CA ASN A 54 15.96 -0.49 1.26
C ASN A 54 17.42 -0.04 1.46
N PRO A 55 18.45 -0.81 1.03
CA PRO A 55 19.85 -0.41 1.24
C PRO A 55 20.27 0.92 0.60
N ASP A 56 19.55 1.40 -0.40
CA ASP A 56 19.87 2.65 -1.12
C ASP A 56 19.22 3.88 -0.47
N GLU A 57 18.16 3.67 0.33
CA GLU A 57 17.33 4.71 0.90
C GLU A 57 17.62 4.93 2.38
N GLU A 58 17.15 6.04 2.95
CA GLU A 58 17.19 6.27 4.39
C GLU A 58 16.34 5.24 5.14
N THR A 59 16.62 5.05 6.43
CA THR A 59 15.87 4.07 7.24
C THR A 59 14.38 4.40 7.31
N ALA A 60 13.55 3.41 7.59
CA ALA A 60 12.11 3.62 7.71
C ALA A 60 11.75 4.64 8.81
N ILE A 61 12.54 4.64 9.90
CA ILE A 61 12.37 5.59 11.01
C ILE A 61 12.69 7.02 10.60
N GLU A 62 13.77 7.24 9.84
CA GLU A 62 14.11 8.57 9.31
C GLU A 62 13.05 9.08 8.34
N GLN A 63 12.45 8.20 7.56
CA GLN A 63 11.47 8.59 6.55
C GLN A 63 10.07 8.83 7.11
N PHE A 64 9.63 8.06 8.11
CA PHE A 64 8.23 8.04 8.56
C PHE A 64 8.05 8.31 10.06
N GLY A 65 9.14 8.46 10.82
CA GLY A 65 9.08 8.57 12.28
C GLY A 65 8.75 7.24 12.96
N ARG A 66 8.19 7.30 14.18
CA ARG A 66 7.86 6.12 15.01
C ARG A 66 6.38 6.05 15.38
N ASP A 67 5.60 7.03 14.95
CA ASP A 67 4.23 7.26 15.37
C ASP A 67 3.20 6.70 14.38
N ASP A 68 2.01 7.23 14.39
CA ASP A 68 0.87 6.73 13.63
C ASP A 68 1.07 6.79 12.11
N LYS A 69 1.83 7.76 11.59
CA LYS A 69 2.20 7.80 10.17
C LYS A 69 2.98 6.56 9.77
N TYR A 70 3.98 6.18 10.56
CA TYR A 70 4.77 4.97 10.32
C TYR A 70 3.86 3.72 10.26
N PHE A 71 2.99 3.54 11.27
CA PHE A 71 2.09 2.37 11.34
C PHE A 71 1.00 2.40 10.28
N GLY A 72 0.52 3.58 9.89
CA GLY A 72 -0.39 3.74 8.75
C GLY A 72 0.25 3.28 7.45
N VAL A 73 1.50 3.69 7.18
CA VAL A 73 2.25 3.25 5.99
C VAL A 73 2.59 1.76 6.07
N CYS A 74 2.93 1.21 7.27
CA CYS A 74 3.08 -0.24 7.47
C CYS A 74 1.78 -1.00 7.16
N THR A 75 0.62 -0.44 7.51
CA THR A 75 -0.68 -1.03 7.18
C THR A 75 -0.87 -1.08 5.66
N LEU A 76 -0.60 0.00 4.93
CA LEU A 76 -0.63 0.00 3.48
C LEU A 76 0.37 -1.01 2.89
N LEU A 77 1.60 -1.09 3.44
CA LEU A 77 2.61 -2.06 3.03
C LEU A 77 2.11 -3.49 3.15
N ALA A 78 1.42 -3.82 4.26
CA ALA A 78 0.91 -5.16 4.52
C ALA A 78 -0.34 -5.51 3.69
N THR A 79 -1.13 -4.51 3.25
CA THR A 79 -2.48 -4.74 2.72
C THR A 79 -2.68 -4.34 1.25
N LEU A 80 -1.81 -3.52 0.66
CA LEU A 80 -1.84 -3.30 -0.79
C LEU A 80 -1.38 -4.54 -1.56
N PRO A 81 -1.89 -4.77 -2.79
CA PRO A 81 -1.40 -5.84 -3.66
C PRO A 81 0.10 -5.75 -3.93
N GLY A 82 0.70 -6.88 -4.25
CA GLY A 82 2.13 -7.00 -4.54
C GLY A 82 2.91 -7.70 -3.43
N LEU A 83 4.20 -7.50 -3.38
CA LEU A 83 5.09 -8.10 -2.39
C LEU A 83 5.55 -7.04 -1.39
N PRO A 84 5.20 -7.14 -0.11
CA PRO A 84 5.78 -6.29 0.92
C PRO A 84 7.23 -6.71 1.20
N MET A 85 8.14 -5.76 1.26
CA MET A 85 9.52 -5.97 1.66
C MET A 85 9.80 -5.17 2.93
N ILE A 86 10.29 -5.86 3.95
CA ILE A 86 10.73 -5.27 5.21
C ILE A 86 12.23 -5.01 5.08
N GLY A 87 12.63 -3.76 5.25
CA GLY A 87 14.03 -3.36 5.24
C GLY A 87 14.73 -3.69 6.56
N HIS A 88 16.07 -3.74 6.51
CA HIS A 88 16.88 -3.94 7.71
C HIS A 88 16.59 -2.84 8.75
N GLY A 89 16.44 -3.23 10.00
CA GLY A 89 16.20 -2.32 11.13
C GLY A 89 14.82 -1.68 11.17
N GLN A 90 13.94 -1.97 10.21
CA GLN A 90 12.61 -1.39 10.14
C GLN A 90 11.76 -1.75 11.36
N ILE A 91 11.80 -3.02 11.78
CA ILE A 91 11.01 -3.51 12.93
C ILE A 91 11.67 -3.09 14.25
N GLU A 92 12.98 -3.16 14.31
CA GLU A 92 13.79 -2.85 15.48
C GLU A 92 13.91 -1.34 15.73
N GLY A 93 13.60 -0.53 14.73
CA GLY A 93 13.67 0.93 14.84
C GLY A 93 15.09 1.50 14.74
N TYR A 94 15.98 0.81 14.02
CA TYR A 94 17.36 1.28 13.83
C TYR A 94 17.40 2.51 12.92
N THR A 95 18.32 3.41 13.23
CA THR A 95 18.54 4.67 12.51
C THR A 95 19.78 4.64 11.63
N GLU A 96 20.69 3.71 11.85
CA GLU A 96 21.87 3.59 11.01
C GLU A 96 21.51 3.03 9.64
N LYS A 97 21.79 3.80 8.58
CA LYS A 97 21.58 3.37 7.21
C LYS A 97 22.52 2.23 6.84
N TYR A 98 21.95 1.14 6.39
CA TYR A 98 22.65 -0.07 5.99
C TYR A 98 22.76 -0.14 4.45
N GLY A 99 23.70 0.60 3.88
CA GLY A 99 23.93 0.68 2.43
C GLY A 99 24.84 -0.42 1.88
N MET A 100 25.04 -0.42 0.57
CA MET A 100 25.82 -1.46 -0.13
C MET A 100 27.32 -1.44 0.22
N GLU A 101 27.87 -0.28 0.56
CA GLU A 101 29.26 -0.12 1.01
C GLU A 101 29.46 -0.34 2.52
N TYR A 102 28.43 -0.89 3.17
CA TYR A 102 28.44 -1.11 4.60
C TYR A 102 29.28 -2.33 4.98
N TYR A 103 30.35 -2.10 5.71
CA TYR A 103 31.24 -3.17 6.13
C TYR A 103 30.92 -3.69 7.53
N LYS A 104 30.56 -2.82 8.45
CA LYS A 104 30.17 -3.13 9.83
C LYS A 104 29.36 -2.00 10.44
N ALA A 105 28.56 -2.31 11.47
CA ALA A 105 27.83 -1.31 12.24
C ALA A 105 28.80 -0.27 12.83
N LYS A 106 28.45 1.00 12.71
CA LYS A 106 29.16 2.14 13.31
C LYS A 106 28.50 2.58 14.59
N LEU A 107 27.14 2.40 14.69
CA LEU A 107 26.37 2.72 15.87
C LEU A 107 26.13 1.44 16.69
N SER A 108 26.12 1.58 18.01
CA SER A 108 25.61 0.54 18.91
C SER A 108 24.17 0.86 19.25
N GLU A 109 23.27 0.43 18.40
CA GLU A 109 21.85 0.64 18.56
C GLU A 109 21.20 -0.50 19.34
N TYR A 110 20.16 -0.18 20.08
CA TYR A 110 19.32 -1.14 20.78
C TYR A 110 17.93 -1.19 20.13
N GLU A 111 17.31 -2.35 20.18
CA GLU A 111 15.96 -2.57 19.71
C GLU A 111 14.95 -1.70 20.45
N ASP A 112 14.08 -1.03 19.72
CA ASP A 112 12.94 -0.30 20.26
C ASP A 112 11.81 -1.27 20.58
N GLN A 113 11.70 -1.68 21.83
CA GLN A 113 10.72 -2.67 22.27
C GLN A 113 9.27 -2.18 22.12
N GLU A 114 9.00 -0.88 22.20
CA GLU A 114 7.67 -0.33 21.99
C GLU A 114 7.27 -0.47 20.51
N LEU A 115 8.17 -0.13 19.59
CA LEU A 115 7.97 -0.28 18.17
C LEU A 115 7.75 -1.75 17.79
N ILE A 116 8.58 -2.66 18.31
CA ILE A 116 8.45 -4.10 18.09
C ILE A 116 7.09 -4.61 18.59
N ASN A 117 6.69 -4.23 19.80
CA ASN A 117 5.40 -4.62 20.35
C ASN A 117 4.22 -4.13 19.50
N ARG A 118 4.29 -2.90 18.99
CA ARG A 118 3.27 -2.39 18.07
C ARG A 118 3.26 -3.18 16.74
N HIS A 119 4.41 -3.54 16.19
CA HIS A 119 4.49 -4.42 15.02
C HIS A 119 3.82 -5.76 15.27
N GLN A 120 4.12 -6.40 16.41
CA GLN A 120 3.53 -7.68 16.78
C GLN A 120 2.00 -7.62 16.92
N GLN A 121 1.48 -6.52 17.44
CA GLN A 121 0.04 -6.38 17.69
C GLN A 121 -0.74 -5.90 16.47
N GLN A 122 -0.17 -4.99 15.66
CA GLN A 122 -0.92 -4.28 14.62
C GLN A 122 -0.56 -4.72 13.20
N ILE A 123 0.70 -5.08 12.94
CA ILE A 123 1.20 -5.31 11.58
C ILE A 123 1.36 -6.80 11.27
N PHE A 124 1.96 -7.59 12.16
CA PHE A 124 2.17 -9.02 11.90
C PHE A 124 0.87 -9.81 11.69
N PRO A 125 -0.25 -9.51 12.37
CA PRO A 125 -1.53 -10.14 12.06
C PRO A 125 -1.99 -9.89 10.62
N LEU A 126 -1.68 -8.72 10.03
CA LEU A 126 -1.98 -8.42 8.63
C LEU A 126 -1.09 -9.23 7.67
N PHE A 127 0.19 -9.37 7.99
CA PHE A 127 1.09 -10.24 7.22
C PHE A 127 0.67 -11.72 7.25
N HIS A 128 0.14 -12.20 8.36
CA HIS A 128 -0.42 -13.56 8.44
C HIS A 128 -1.67 -13.75 7.57
N LYS A 129 -2.32 -12.66 7.16
CA LYS A 129 -3.43 -12.68 6.21
C LYS A 129 -3.03 -12.23 4.81
N ARG A 130 -1.75 -12.35 4.46
CA ARG A 130 -1.23 -11.84 3.19
C ARG A 130 -1.92 -12.44 1.96
N ASN A 131 -2.39 -13.67 2.04
CA ASN A 131 -3.16 -14.31 0.97
C ASN A 131 -4.43 -13.51 0.60
N LEU A 132 -5.09 -12.87 1.56
CA LEU A 132 -6.25 -11.99 1.32
C LEU A 132 -5.87 -10.74 0.52
N PHE A 133 -4.65 -10.21 0.71
CA PHE A 133 -4.24 -8.91 0.18
C PHE A 133 -3.30 -8.98 -1.03
N ALA A 134 -2.73 -10.16 -1.35
CA ALA A 134 -1.66 -10.29 -2.33
C ALA A 134 -2.13 -10.11 -3.78
N GLU A 135 -3.36 -10.49 -4.06
CA GLU A 135 -3.94 -10.53 -5.41
C GLU A 135 -4.77 -9.29 -5.71
N VAL A 136 -5.16 -9.15 -6.98
CA VAL A 136 -5.86 -7.96 -7.49
C VAL A 136 -7.29 -8.26 -7.98
N ASP A 137 -7.67 -9.53 -8.05
CA ASP A 137 -8.93 -9.93 -8.70
C ASP A 137 -10.17 -9.37 -7.96
N ASN A 138 -10.07 -9.23 -6.63
CA ASN A 138 -11.10 -8.65 -5.78
C ASN A 138 -10.63 -7.36 -5.06
N PHE A 139 -9.52 -6.77 -5.53
CA PHE A 139 -9.03 -5.51 -5.01
C PHE A 139 -9.82 -4.34 -5.60
N LEU A 140 -10.42 -3.52 -4.75
CA LEU A 140 -11.14 -2.31 -5.15
C LEU A 140 -10.58 -1.10 -4.39
N LEU A 141 -10.10 -0.11 -5.12
CA LEU A 141 -9.73 1.19 -4.57
C LEU A 141 -10.95 2.10 -4.63
N TYR A 142 -11.30 2.78 -3.55
CA TYR A 142 -12.45 3.68 -3.47
C TYR A 142 -12.03 5.13 -3.44
N ASP A 143 -12.88 5.99 -4.00
CA ASP A 143 -12.76 7.43 -3.85
C ASP A 143 -13.40 7.84 -2.50
N PHE A 144 -12.69 8.64 -1.71
CA PHE A 144 -13.26 9.31 -0.56
C PHE A 144 -13.79 10.67 -1.00
N VAL A 145 -15.07 10.93 -0.72
CA VAL A 145 -15.75 12.16 -1.13
C VAL A 145 -16.16 12.93 0.12
N THR A 146 -15.70 14.17 0.24
CA THR A 146 -16.06 15.06 1.35
C THR A 146 -17.53 15.41 1.37
N ASN A 147 -18.00 16.00 2.46
CA ASN A 147 -19.40 16.45 2.57
C ASN A 147 -19.77 17.51 1.54
N GLU A 148 -18.77 18.25 1.03
CA GLU A 148 -18.93 19.25 -0.04
C GLU A 148 -18.97 18.62 -1.45
N GLY A 149 -18.75 17.33 -1.58
CA GLY A 149 -18.81 16.58 -2.83
C GLY A 149 -17.48 16.53 -3.61
N ASN A 150 -16.38 16.94 -2.99
CA ASN A 150 -15.04 16.87 -3.60
C ASN A 150 -14.32 15.57 -3.22
N GLU A 151 -13.56 14.98 -4.15
CA GLU A 151 -12.64 13.90 -3.82
C GLU A 151 -11.49 14.44 -2.94
N ASP A 152 -11.15 13.71 -1.86
CA ASP A 152 -9.95 13.98 -1.06
C ASP A 152 -8.95 12.82 -1.20
N PRO A 153 -7.82 13.07 -1.87
CA PRO A 153 -6.81 12.05 -2.11
C PRO A 153 -5.97 11.69 -0.87
N ASN A 154 -6.14 12.40 0.26
CA ASN A 154 -5.40 12.08 1.48
C ASN A 154 -5.95 10.86 2.20
N VAL A 155 -7.17 10.43 1.88
CA VAL A 155 -7.78 9.23 2.43
C VAL A 155 -7.63 8.07 1.45
N PHE A 156 -6.85 7.09 1.83
CA PHE A 156 -6.75 5.80 1.14
C PHE A 156 -7.85 4.88 1.65
N ALA A 157 -8.72 4.41 0.76
CA ALA A 157 -9.77 3.46 1.09
C ALA A 157 -9.80 2.36 0.03
N PHE A 158 -9.68 1.11 0.45
CA PHE A 158 -9.74 -0.03 -0.46
C PHE A 158 -10.22 -1.28 0.25
N SER A 159 -10.79 -2.20 -0.51
CA SER A 159 -11.19 -3.51 -0.01
C SER A 159 -10.51 -4.63 -0.77
N ASN A 160 -10.44 -5.77 -0.13
CA ASN A 160 -10.08 -7.02 -0.75
C ASN A 160 -10.94 -8.16 -0.21
N GLN A 161 -11.09 -9.21 -0.99
CA GLN A 161 -11.88 -10.38 -0.65
C GLN A 161 -11.18 -11.64 -1.14
N LEU A 162 -11.20 -12.66 -0.28
CA LEU A 162 -10.74 -14.02 -0.62
C LEU A 162 -11.67 -15.01 0.08
N GLU A 163 -12.39 -15.80 -0.71
CA GLU A 163 -13.40 -16.75 -0.21
C GLU A 163 -14.44 -16.04 0.69
N ASP A 164 -14.55 -16.44 1.95
CA ASP A 164 -15.43 -15.86 2.97
C ASP A 164 -14.79 -14.70 3.77
N GLN A 165 -13.51 -14.41 3.52
CA GLN A 165 -12.81 -13.33 4.19
C GLN A 165 -12.91 -12.03 3.40
N GLN A 166 -13.17 -10.95 4.12
CA GLN A 166 -13.27 -9.60 3.56
C GLN A 166 -12.49 -8.63 4.43
N ALA A 167 -11.92 -7.62 3.80
CA ALA A 167 -11.23 -6.55 4.50
C ALA A 167 -11.54 -5.20 3.85
N LEU A 168 -11.76 -4.19 4.68
CA LEU A 168 -11.78 -2.78 4.31
C LEU A 168 -10.65 -2.09 5.04
N VAL A 169 -9.77 -1.43 4.29
CA VAL A 169 -8.65 -0.65 4.83
C VAL A 169 -8.93 0.81 4.56
N ILE A 170 -8.84 1.63 5.61
CA ILE A 170 -8.97 3.08 5.53
C ILE A 170 -7.77 3.69 6.25
N TYR A 171 -7.03 4.55 5.56
CA TYR A 171 -5.89 5.28 6.10
C TYR A 171 -5.90 6.73 5.61
N HIS A 172 -5.79 7.67 6.54
CA HIS A 172 -5.66 9.10 6.25
C HIS A 172 -4.20 9.52 6.38
N ASN A 173 -3.52 9.73 5.26
CA ASN A 173 -2.10 10.10 5.23
C ASN A 173 -1.93 11.63 5.28
N ARG A 174 -2.56 12.26 6.25
CA ARG A 174 -2.39 13.68 6.56
C ARG A 174 -2.87 13.98 7.97
N TYR A 175 -2.16 14.85 8.68
CA TYR A 175 -2.53 15.24 10.03
C TYR A 175 -3.62 16.33 10.01
N THR A 176 -4.85 15.93 9.67
CA THR A 176 -6.05 16.78 9.63
C THR A 176 -7.28 15.95 9.98
N GLU A 177 -8.36 16.60 10.40
CA GLU A 177 -9.67 15.96 10.52
C GLU A 177 -10.41 16.02 9.17
N MET A 178 -11.11 14.94 8.83
CA MET A 178 -11.86 14.84 7.59
C MET A 178 -13.19 14.10 7.83
N SER A 179 -14.23 14.56 7.13
CA SER A 179 -15.55 13.91 7.13
C SER A 179 -16.06 13.75 5.71
N GLY A 180 -16.62 12.59 5.41
CA GLY A 180 -17.10 12.30 4.07
C GLY A 180 -17.59 10.87 3.92
N TRP A 181 -17.60 10.37 2.68
CA TRP A 181 -18.22 9.11 2.30
C TRP A 181 -17.33 8.30 1.37
N ILE A 182 -17.40 6.98 1.52
CA ILE A 182 -16.82 6.00 0.61
C ILE A 182 -18.00 5.26 -0.02
N LYS A 183 -18.22 5.42 -1.32
CA LYS A 183 -19.37 4.81 -2.03
C LYS A 183 -18.97 3.95 -3.21
N ASN A 184 -18.20 4.51 -4.13
CA ASN A 184 -17.87 3.89 -5.39
C ASN A 184 -16.36 3.64 -5.50
N SER A 185 -15.99 2.54 -6.16
CA SER A 185 -14.61 2.30 -6.51
C SER A 185 -14.12 3.25 -7.61
N ALA A 186 -12.83 3.46 -7.69
CA ALA A 186 -12.19 3.94 -8.90
C ALA A 186 -12.49 2.99 -10.07
N GLU A 187 -12.38 3.48 -11.29
CA GLU A 187 -12.52 2.64 -12.49
C GLU A 187 -11.37 1.64 -12.59
N PHE A 188 -11.71 0.41 -12.89
CA PHE A 188 -10.72 -0.64 -13.13
C PHE A 188 -11.11 -1.48 -14.36
N LYS A 189 -10.08 -2.04 -14.97
CA LYS A 189 -10.24 -2.90 -16.15
C LYS A 189 -10.66 -4.29 -15.72
N GLN A 190 -11.79 -4.76 -16.25
CA GLN A 190 -12.27 -6.12 -16.08
C GLN A 190 -12.35 -6.82 -17.44
N LYS A 191 -11.89 -8.07 -17.49
CA LYS A 191 -12.13 -8.95 -18.65
C LYS A 191 -13.45 -9.67 -18.47
N SER A 192 -14.28 -9.68 -19.53
CA SER A 192 -15.45 -10.55 -19.61
C SER A 192 -15.06 -11.92 -20.16
N ASP A 193 -15.97 -12.89 -20.00
CA ASP A 193 -15.79 -14.26 -20.53
C ASP A 193 -15.66 -14.30 -22.07
N GLU A 194 -16.07 -13.24 -22.78
CA GLU A 194 -15.94 -13.06 -24.23
C GLU A 194 -14.65 -12.34 -24.67
N GLU A 195 -13.61 -12.27 -23.79
CA GLU A 195 -12.36 -11.53 -24.03
C GLU A 195 -12.53 -10.00 -24.24
N GLN A 196 -13.75 -9.47 -24.12
CA GLN A 196 -13.96 -8.04 -24.16
C GLN A 196 -13.51 -7.41 -22.83
N THR A 197 -12.79 -6.32 -22.95
CA THR A 197 -12.34 -5.55 -21.76
C THR A 197 -13.19 -4.29 -21.61
N SER A 198 -13.73 -4.09 -20.42
CA SER A 198 -14.48 -2.89 -20.05
C SER A 198 -13.88 -2.21 -18.82
N LEU A 199 -14.09 -0.91 -18.73
CA LEU A 199 -13.84 -0.17 -17.48
C LEU A 199 -15.13 -0.16 -16.68
N ILE A 200 -15.06 -0.63 -15.45
CA ILE A 200 -16.22 -0.69 -14.56
C ILE A 200 -15.91 -0.04 -13.21
N ARG A 201 -16.96 0.31 -12.48
CA ARG A 201 -16.95 0.70 -11.08
C ARG A 201 -17.87 -0.23 -10.29
N LYS A 202 -17.56 -0.44 -9.01
CA LYS A 202 -18.42 -1.19 -8.09
C LYS A 202 -18.73 -0.32 -6.86
N MET A 203 -19.91 -0.52 -6.29
CA MET A 203 -20.23 0.07 -5.01
C MET A 203 -19.50 -0.67 -3.88
N ILE A 204 -19.27 -0.01 -2.77
CA ILE A 204 -18.60 -0.61 -1.61
C ILE A 204 -19.36 -1.84 -1.08
N GLY A 205 -20.70 -1.82 -1.15
CA GLY A 205 -21.52 -2.98 -0.78
C GLY A 205 -21.23 -4.21 -1.65
N GLU A 206 -21.04 -4.02 -2.97
CA GLU A 206 -20.67 -5.10 -3.89
C GLU A 206 -19.23 -5.59 -3.60
N GLY A 207 -18.29 -4.66 -3.33
CA GLY A 207 -16.91 -4.98 -3.02
C GLY A 207 -16.71 -5.73 -1.71
N LEU A 208 -17.62 -5.55 -0.76
CA LEU A 208 -17.63 -6.21 0.54
C LEU A 208 -18.73 -7.28 0.66
N ASN A 209 -19.39 -7.60 -0.45
CA ASN A 209 -20.47 -8.59 -0.48
C ASN A 209 -21.52 -8.37 0.64
N LEU A 210 -21.86 -7.10 0.89
CA LEU A 210 -22.86 -6.73 1.90
C LEU A 210 -24.26 -6.86 1.31
N PRO A 211 -25.28 -7.24 2.15
CA PRO A 211 -26.66 -7.39 1.72
C PRO A 211 -27.30 -6.06 1.33
#